data_fba77cc79c46763217d51380e1502868
#
_entry.id   fba77cc79c46763217d51380e1502868
#
_cell.length_a   1.000
_cell.length_b   1.000
_cell.length_c   1.000
_cell.angle_alpha   90.00
_cell.angle_beta   90.00
_cell.angle_gamma   90.00
#
_symmetry.space_group_name_H-M   'P 1'
#
loop_
_entity.id
_entity.type
_entity.pdbx_description
1 polymer ?
#
loop_
_entity_poly.entity_id
_entity_poly.type
_entity_poly.pdbx_seq_one_letter_code
_entity_poly.pdbx_strand_id
1 'polypeptide(L)'
;MKTISNKEYSGERPLFGKSNIKLSNIRIIDGESALKEGHEIGAEKSYFNGKYPFWHIQDLSIDTCAFDTMARAAIWYSQKINMSNCDVVAPKMFRKCSDIRVYQTIFSDAKETFWDCKGIKIDNCSMNNADYLFLNSSNIEINKLKLNGNYAFQNASGIKIVDSIINSKDAFWEAQDVTVINSIINSEYLAWHSKNVTLINCTITGKQPMCYAENLRLVDCILADSTEFAFEYSSVFATIKSHIESVRNPLSGHIRATSIGKIIIDEHKKAPATCVIEENYFG
;
A
#
# COMPACT_ATOMS: atom_id res chain seq x y z
N MET A 1 -33.35 8.21 0.39
CA MET A 1 -32.63 7.55 -0.73
C MET A 1 -33.60 6.72 -1.53
N LYS A 2 -33.72 6.96 -2.86
CA LYS A 2 -34.61 6.18 -3.76
C LYS A 2 -33.90 4.90 -4.18
N THR A 3 -34.56 3.75 -4.05
CA THR A 3 -33.99 2.46 -4.47
C THR A 3 -34.30 2.15 -5.94
N ILE A 4 -33.26 1.73 -6.66
CA ILE A 4 -33.36 1.15 -8.00
C ILE A 4 -32.88 -0.28 -7.89
N SER A 5 -33.70 -1.27 -8.25
CA SER A 5 -33.34 -2.68 -8.05
C SER A 5 -33.66 -3.55 -9.25
N ASN A 6 -32.91 -4.67 -9.34
CA ASN A 6 -33.13 -5.75 -10.32
C ASN A 6 -33.17 -5.22 -11.78
N LYS A 7 -32.21 -4.35 -12.13
CA LYS A 7 -32.09 -3.78 -13.47
C LYS A 7 -30.72 -4.01 -14.06
N GLU A 8 -30.69 -4.12 -15.37
CA GLU A 8 -29.51 -4.15 -16.19
C GLU A 8 -29.40 -2.87 -17.02
N TYR A 9 -28.17 -2.37 -17.15
CA TYR A 9 -27.87 -1.17 -17.93
C TYR A 9 -26.67 -1.43 -18.82
N SER A 10 -26.69 -0.82 -19.99
CA SER A 10 -25.60 -0.85 -20.98
C SER A 10 -25.42 0.54 -21.58
N GLY A 11 -24.33 0.72 -22.33
CA GLY A 11 -24.06 1.94 -23.06
C GLY A 11 -23.47 3.07 -22.21
N GLU A 12 -23.52 4.28 -22.74
CA GLU A 12 -22.92 5.45 -22.15
C GLU A 12 -23.87 6.15 -21.15
N ARG A 13 -23.39 6.38 -19.94
CA ARG A 13 -23.99 7.24 -18.91
C ARG A 13 -25.46 6.94 -18.52
N PRO A 14 -25.91 5.68 -18.37
CA PRO A 14 -27.33 5.37 -18.13
C PRO A 14 -27.89 5.98 -16.85
N LEU A 15 -27.06 6.27 -15.84
CA LEU A 15 -27.47 6.84 -14.56
C LEU A 15 -26.68 8.15 -14.24
N PHE A 16 -26.23 8.86 -15.26
CA PHE A 16 -25.42 10.08 -15.11
C PHE A 16 -26.13 11.14 -14.25
N GLY A 17 -25.36 11.76 -13.33
CA GLY A 17 -25.83 12.83 -12.48
C GLY A 17 -26.93 12.42 -11.47
N LYS A 18 -27.20 11.13 -11.31
CA LYS A 18 -28.17 10.67 -10.30
C LYS A 18 -27.60 10.86 -8.90
N SER A 19 -28.49 11.21 -7.98
CA SER A 19 -28.12 11.49 -6.61
C SER A 19 -29.16 10.95 -5.63
N ASN A 20 -28.74 10.71 -4.39
CA ASN A 20 -29.59 10.19 -3.33
C ASN A 20 -30.30 8.88 -3.73
N ILE A 21 -29.52 7.96 -4.34
CA ILE A 21 -30.05 6.67 -4.83
C ILE A 21 -29.29 5.49 -4.19
N LYS A 22 -30.03 4.41 -3.99
CA LYS A 22 -29.50 3.10 -3.65
C LYS A 22 -29.72 2.13 -4.80
N LEU A 23 -28.65 1.55 -5.32
CA LEU A 23 -28.64 0.51 -6.33
C LEU A 23 -28.61 -0.85 -5.62
N SER A 24 -29.57 -1.73 -5.90
CA SER A 24 -29.60 -3.07 -5.30
C SER A 24 -29.80 -4.12 -6.38
N ASN A 25 -28.89 -5.09 -6.46
CA ASN A 25 -28.89 -6.12 -7.50
C ASN A 25 -28.95 -5.54 -8.91
N ILE A 26 -28.07 -4.58 -9.20
CA ILE A 26 -27.95 -3.93 -10.52
C ILE A 26 -26.80 -4.58 -11.29
N ARG A 27 -26.92 -4.61 -12.61
CA ARG A 27 -25.84 -5.01 -13.51
C ARG A 27 -25.55 -3.88 -14.51
N ILE A 28 -24.32 -3.39 -14.49
CA ILE A 28 -23.77 -2.54 -15.56
C ILE A 28 -22.89 -3.46 -16.42
N ILE A 29 -23.42 -3.91 -17.56
CA ILE A 29 -22.78 -4.99 -18.34
C ILE A 29 -21.71 -4.50 -19.30
N ASP A 30 -21.80 -3.25 -19.76
CA ASP A 30 -20.86 -2.61 -20.66
C ASP A 30 -20.94 -1.08 -20.61
N GLY A 31 -20.29 -0.42 -21.58
CA GLY A 31 -20.36 1.03 -21.74
C GLY A 31 -19.39 1.78 -20.83
N GLU A 32 -19.73 3.03 -20.54
CA GLU A 32 -18.88 3.87 -19.69
C GLU A 32 -19.63 4.93 -18.90
N SER A 33 -18.96 5.40 -17.81
CA SER A 33 -19.39 6.55 -17.02
C SER A 33 -20.81 6.42 -16.42
N ALA A 34 -21.22 5.20 -16.06
CA ALA A 34 -22.60 4.89 -15.74
C ALA A 34 -23.22 5.80 -14.67
N LEU A 35 -22.48 6.12 -13.60
CA LEU A 35 -22.94 6.94 -12.45
C LEU A 35 -22.13 8.24 -12.29
N LYS A 36 -21.35 8.62 -13.28
CA LYS A 36 -20.52 9.82 -13.22
C LYS A 36 -21.30 11.07 -12.77
N GLU A 37 -20.65 11.98 -11.99
CA GLU A 37 -21.22 13.24 -11.47
C GLU A 37 -22.37 13.04 -10.47
N GLY A 38 -22.43 11.91 -9.79
CA GLY A 38 -23.45 11.66 -8.77
C GLY A 38 -23.02 12.07 -7.36
N HIS A 39 -23.96 12.09 -6.43
CA HIS A 39 -23.68 12.22 -5.01
C HIS A 39 -24.66 11.40 -4.16
N GLU A 40 -24.21 10.98 -2.97
CA GLU A 40 -24.99 10.11 -2.08
C GLU A 40 -25.47 8.84 -2.81
N ILE A 41 -24.51 8.06 -3.31
CA ILE A 41 -24.76 6.82 -4.05
C ILE A 41 -24.46 5.61 -3.16
N GLY A 42 -25.44 4.74 -3.00
CA GLY A 42 -25.25 3.39 -2.46
C GLY A 42 -25.31 2.34 -3.55
N ALA A 43 -24.44 1.34 -3.52
CA ALA A 43 -24.53 0.16 -4.39
C ALA A 43 -24.33 -1.10 -3.56
N GLU A 44 -25.27 -2.04 -3.64
CA GLU A 44 -25.15 -3.33 -2.97
C GLU A 44 -25.48 -4.49 -3.91
N LYS A 45 -24.83 -5.64 -3.71
CA LYS A 45 -25.07 -6.88 -4.45
C LYS A 45 -25.12 -6.67 -5.96
N SER A 46 -24.24 -5.79 -6.47
CA SER A 46 -24.30 -5.31 -7.85
C SER A 46 -23.04 -5.65 -8.63
N TYR A 47 -23.15 -5.72 -9.94
CA TYR A 47 -22.09 -6.09 -10.87
C TYR A 47 -21.77 -4.94 -11.82
N PHE A 48 -20.48 -4.64 -11.97
CA PHE A 48 -19.97 -3.56 -12.81
C PHE A 48 -18.95 -4.09 -13.80
N ASN A 49 -19.20 -3.92 -15.09
CA ASN A 49 -18.28 -4.24 -16.20
C ASN A 49 -18.14 -3.12 -17.24
N GLY A 50 -18.72 -1.95 -17.00
CA GLY A 50 -18.51 -0.74 -17.81
C GLY A 50 -17.34 0.11 -17.27
N LYS A 51 -16.65 0.86 -18.13
CA LYS A 51 -15.54 1.73 -17.76
C LYS A 51 -15.99 2.91 -16.90
N TYR A 52 -15.15 3.35 -15.97
CA TYR A 52 -15.33 4.61 -15.24
C TYR A 52 -16.66 4.78 -14.50
N PRO A 53 -17.23 3.75 -13.87
CA PRO A 53 -18.62 3.77 -13.40
C PRO A 53 -18.90 4.88 -12.37
N PHE A 54 -17.92 5.25 -11.52
CA PHE A 54 -18.09 6.17 -10.39
C PHE A 54 -17.10 7.34 -10.41
N TRP A 55 -17.00 8.05 -11.52
CA TRP A 55 -16.16 9.24 -11.58
C TRP A 55 -16.87 10.46 -11.01
N HIS A 56 -16.13 11.30 -10.28
CA HIS A 56 -16.61 12.54 -9.66
C HIS A 56 -17.82 12.30 -8.73
N ILE A 57 -17.75 11.26 -7.91
CA ILE A 57 -18.78 10.97 -6.91
C ILE A 57 -18.41 11.57 -5.56
N GLN A 58 -19.40 12.11 -4.87
CA GLN A 58 -19.31 12.49 -3.48
C GLN A 58 -20.28 11.62 -2.65
N ASP A 59 -19.79 11.07 -1.55
CA ASP A 59 -20.50 10.13 -0.67
C ASP A 59 -20.93 8.84 -1.40
N LEU A 60 -19.98 7.91 -1.52
CA LEU A 60 -20.14 6.62 -2.18
C LEU A 60 -20.06 5.47 -1.17
N SER A 61 -21.08 4.63 -1.13
CA SER A 61 -21.07 3.38 -0.35
C SER A 61 -21.26 2.18 -1.27
N ILE A 62 -20.35 1.23 -1.23
CA ILE A 62 -20.36 0.02 -2.06
C ILE A 62 -20.24 -1.20 -1.15
N ASP A 63 -21.19 -2.10 -1.20
CA ASP A 63 -21.14 -3.32 -0.41
C ASP A 63 -21.52 -4.56 -1.23
N THR A 64 -20.77 -5.64 -1.05
CA THR A 64 -21.04 -6.93 -1.70
C THR A 64 -21.20 -6.79 -3.23
N CYS A 65 -20.29 -6.05 -3.86
CA CYS A 65 -20.30 -5.80 -5.30
C CYS A 65 -19.12 -6.46 -6.01
N ALA A 66 -19.28 -6.75 -7.30
CA ALA A 66 -18.24 -7.25 -8.17
C ALA A 66 -17.88 -6.22 -9.26
N PHE A 67 -16.57 -6.00 -9.45
CA PHE A 67 -15.99 -5.16 -10.51
C PHE A 67 -15.19 -6.05 -11.45
N ASP A 68 -15.72 -6.30 -12.63
CA ASP A 68 -15.06 -7.12 -13.63
C ASP A 68 -14.04 -6.32 -14.44
N THR A 69 -13.27 -6.96 -15.27
CA THR A 69 -12.08 -6.45 -15.99
C THR A 69 -12.32 -5.11 -16.69
N MET A 70 -13.49 -4.91 -17.30
CA MET A 70 -13.81 -3.68 -18.02
C MET A 70 -14.25 -2.54 -17.10
N ALA A 71 -14.54 -2.78 -15.83
CA ALA A 71 -14.83 -1.73 -14.86
C ALA A 71 -13.57 -0.94 -14.41
N ARG A 72 -12.53 -0.96 -15.22
CA ARG A 72 -11.24 -0.29 -14.95
C ARG A 72 -11.41 1.20 -14.69
N ALA A 73 -10.51 1.75 -13.91
CA ALA A 73 -10.52 3.16 -13.50
C ALA A 73 -11.86 3.57 -12.86
N ALA A 74 -12.37 2.70 -11.98
CA ALA A 74 -13.76 2.75 -11.55
C ALA A 74 -14.13 3.99 -10.76
N ILE A 75 -13.27 4.40 -9.82
CA ILE A 75 -13.57 5.45 -8.84
C ILE A 75 -12.46 6.49 -8.90
N TRP A 76 -12.60 7.49 -9.78
CA TRP A 76 -11.62 8.55 -9.90
C TRP A 76 -12.23 9.91 -9.54
N TYR A 77 -11.41 10.80 -8.98
CA TYR A 77 -11.80 12.15 -8.58
C TYR A 77 -12.98 12.20 -7.60
N SER A 78 -13.08 11.20 -6.74
CA SER A 78 -14.24 11.00 -5.85
C SER A 78 -13.81 11.11 -4.38
N GLN A 79 -14.77 11.35 -3.49
CA GLN A 79 -14.49 11.53 -2.07
C GLN A 79 -15.54 10.89 -1.17
N LYS A 80 -15.14 10.62 0.09
CA LYS A 80 -15.95 9.95 1.10
C LYS A 80 -16.49 8.61 0.60
N ILE A 81 -15.55 7.68 0.37
CA ILE A 81 -15.81 6.39 -0.25
C ILE A 81 -15.74 5.30 0.83
N ASN A 82 -16.78 4.49 0.93
CA ASN A 82 -16.79 3.28 1.74
C ASN A 82 -17.04 2.08 0.83
N MET A 83 -16.14 1.10 0.84
CA MET A 83 -16.24 -0.14 0.06
C MET A 83 -16.06 -1.33 1.00
N SER A 84 -16.95 -2.30 0.93
CA SER A 84 -16.90 -3.51 1.75
C SER A 84 -17.32 -4.76 1.01
N ASN A 85 -16.73 -5.91 1.40
CA ASN A 85 -17.13 -7.24 0.94
C ASN A 85 -17.18 -7.37 -0.60
N CYS A 86 -16.24 -6.73 -1.30
CA CYS A 86 -16.25 -6.67 -2.76
C CYS A 86 -15.19 -7.58 -3.39
N ASP A 87 -15.48 -8.04 -4.61
CA ASP A 87 -14.56 -8.72 -5.50
C ASP A 87 -14.18 -7.80 -6.66
N VAL A 88 -12.89 -7.47 -6.78
CA VAL A 88 -12.40 -6.50 -7.76
C VAL A 88 -11.37 -7.17 -8.66
N VAL A 89 -11.72 -7.36 -9.92
CA VAL A 89 -10.80 -7.81 -10.98
C VAL A 89 -10.24 -6.62 -11.77
N ALA A 90 -10.98 -5.53 -11.83
CA ALA A 90 -10.62 -4.33 -12.57
C ALA A 90 -9.39 -3.60 -11.99
N PRO A 91 -8.38 -3.24 -12.81
CA PRO A 91 -7.24 -2.43 -12.38
C PRO A 91 -7.58 -0.94 -12.23
N LYS A 92 -6.66 -0.18 -11.61
CA LYS A 92 -6.70 1.29 -11.51
C LYS A 92 -7.95 1.82 -10.79
N MET A 93 -8.40 1.14 -9.75
CA MET A 93 -9.68 1.42 -9.09
C MET A 93 -9.82 2.84 -8.58
N PHE A 94 -8.82 3.36 -7.85
CA PHE A 94 -8.89 4.68 -7.21
C PHE A 94 -7.77 5.58 -7.72
N ARG A 95 -8.11 6.81 -8.09
CA ARG A 95 -7.13 7.85 -8.43
C ARG A 95 -7.65 9.23 -8.07
N LYS A 96 -6.80 10.07 -7.45
CA LYS A 96 -7.15 11.41 -6.99
C LYS A 96 -8.43 11.44 -6.16
N CYS A 97 -8.54 10.48 -5.25
CA CYS A 97 -9.66 10.32 -4.33
C CYS A 97 -9.26 10.69 -2.90
N SER A 98 -10.25 11.01 -2.07
CA SER A 98 -10.02 11.27 -0.65
C SER A 98 -11.05 10.60 0.26
N ASP A 99 -10.67 10.42 1.53
CA ASP A 99 -11.51 9.82 2.57
C ASP A 99 -12.06 8.44 2.16
N ILE A 100 -11.13 7.52 1.91
CA ILE A 100 -11.41 6.18 1.39
C ILE A 100 -11.34 5.16 2.53
N ARG A 101 -12.34 4.32 2.67
CA ARG A 101 -12.35 3.16 3.55
C ARG A 101 -12.66 1.91 2.76
N VAL A 102 -11.80 0.90 2.89
CA VAL A 102 -11.99 -0.40 2.23
C VAL A 102 -11.87 -1.51 3.27
N TYR A 103 -12.85 -2.37 3.33
CA TYR A 103 -12.95 -3.45 4.29
C TYR A 103 -13.28 -4.78 3.60
N GLN A 104 -12.64 -5.88 4.03
CA GLN A 104 -12.91 -7.25 3.56
C GLN A 104 -13.08 -7.37 2.04
N THR A 105 -12.20 -6.74 1.27
CA THR A 105 -12.29 -6.69 -0.19
C THR A 105 -11.07 -7.36 -0.82
N ILE A 106 -11.30 -8.11 -1.89
CA ILE A 106 -10.27 -8.79 -2.66
C ILE A 106 -10.06 -8.06 -3.98
N PHE A 107 -8.82 -7.63 -4.25
CA PHE A 107 -8.40 -7.10 -5.53
C PHE A 107 -7.50 -8.13 -6.21
N SER A 108 -7.99 -8.74 -7.28
CA SER A 108 -7.22 -9.72 -8.06
C SER A 108 -6.24 -9.06 -9.02
N ASP A 109 -6.53 -7.83 -9.48
CA ASP A 109 -5.62 -6.97 -10.23
C ASP A 109 -5.65 -5.55 -9.64
N ALA A 110 -4.79 -5.30 -8.64
CA ALA A 110 -4.71 -4.01 -7.96
C ALA A 110 -3.74 -3.02 -8.63
N LYS A 111 -3.30 -3.30 -9.87
CA LYS A 111 -2.33 -2.48 -10.58
C LYS A 111 -2.73 -1.01 -10.63
N GLU A 112 -1.80 -0.13 -10.30
CA GLU A 112 -1.98 1.32 -10.32
C GLU A 112 -3.22 1.82 -9.53
N THR A 113 -3.55 1.14 -8.43
CA THR A 113 -4.68 1.51 -7.57
C THR A 113 -4.21 2.43 -6.44
N PHE A 114 -5.06 3.34 -5.99
CA PHE A 114 -4.78 4.40 -5.01
C PHE A 114 -3.65 5.35 -5.42
N TRP A 115 -3.64 5.83 -6.65
CA TRP A 115 -2.69 6.86 -7.08
C TRP A 115 -3.16 8.26 -6.72
N ASP A 116 -2.27 9.09 -6.17
CA ASP A 116 -2.55 10.48 -5.78
C ASP A 116 -3.77 10.59 -4.82
N CYS A 117 -3.97 9.60 -3.95
CA CYS A 117 -5.10 9.57 -3.02
C CYS A 117 -4.70 10.03 -1.62
N LYS A 118 -5.68 10.45 -0.81
CA LYS A 118 -5.44 10.95 0.54
C LYS A 118 -6.47 10.44 1.54
N GLY A 119 -6.02 10.09 2.75
CA GLY A 119 -6.92 9.64 3.82
C GLY A 119 -7.49 8.26 3.54
N ILE A 120 -6.61 7.25 3.47
CA ILE A 120 -6.95 5.89 3.06
C ILE A 120 -6.93 4.99 4.30
N LYS A 121 -8.00 4.24 4.52
CA LYS A 121 -8.09 3.20 5.55
C LYS A 121 -8.41 1.85 4.91
N ILE A 122 -7.53 0.87 5.12
CA ILE A 122 -7.67 -0.49 4.60
C ILE A 122 -7.71 -1.46 5.77
N ASP A 123 -8.68 -2.35 5.80
CA ASP A 123 -8.75 -3.40 6.80
C ASP A 123 -9.17 -4.75 6.22
N ASN A 124 -8.40 -5.79 6.54
CA ASN A 124 -8.64 -7.18 6.14
C ASN A 124 -8.85 -7.35 4.63
N CYS A 125 -7.92 -6.86 3.83
CA CYS A 125 -7.97 -6.90 2.37
C CYS A 125 -6.83 -7.73 1.77
N SER A 126 -7.03 -8.17 0.52
CA SER A 126 -6.00 -8.81 -0.31
C SER A 126 -5.85 -8.07 -1.63
N MET A 127 -4.62 -7.76 -2.02
CA MET A 127 -4.29 -7.01 -3.24
C MET A 127 -3.19 -7.73 -4.00
N ASN A 128 -3.55 -8.32 -5.14
CA ASN A 128 -2.64 -9.04 -6.03
C ASN A 128 -2.38 -8.23 -7.31
N ASN A 129 -1.30 -8.55 -8.03
CA ASN A 129 -0.82 -7.79 -9.18
C ASN A 129 -0.75 -6.28 -8.87
N ALA A 130 -0.31 -5.94 -7.66
CA ALA A 130 -0.42 -4.61 -7.07
C ALA A 130 0.79 -3.72 -7.41
N ASP A 131 1.17 -3.68 -8.69
CA ASP A 131 2.27 -2.82 -9.13
C ASP A 131 1.89 -1.35 -8.98
N TYR A 132 2.81 -0.56 -8.40
CA TYR A 132 2.64 0.87 -8.11
C TYR A 132 1.43 1.19 -7.24
N LEU A 133 1.08 0.30 -6.31
CA LEU A 133 0.01 0.54 -5.34
C LEU A 133 0.35 1.71 -4.41
N PHE A 134 -0.58 2.63 -4.17
CA PHE A 134 -0.45 3.83 -3.32
C PHE A 134 0.58 4.86 -3.81
N LEU A 135 0.94 4.88 -5.07
CA LEU A 135 1.88 5.87 -5.62
C LEU A 135 1.43 7.31 -5.30
N ASN A 136 2.34 8.14 -4.77
CA ASN A 136 2.12 9.55 -4.39
C ASN A 136 0.96 9.78 -3.40
N SER A 137 0.57 8.79 -2.63
CA SER A 137 -0.59 8.90 -1.74
C SER A 137 -0.20 9.22 -0.31
N SER A 138 -1.14 9.72 0.48
CA SER A 138 -0.84 10.18 1.83
C SER A 138 -1.92 9.87 2.87
N ASN A 139 -1.51 9.85 4.16
CA ASN A 139 -2.37 9.53 5.28
C ASN A 139 -3.04 8.16 5.12
N ILE A 140 -2.21 7.12 5.16
CA ILE A 140 -2.58 5.73 4.86
C ILE A 140 -2.55 4.92 6.16
N GLU A 141 -3.67 4.35 6.56
CA GLU A 141 -3.79 3.43 7.69
C GLU A 141 -4.20 2.04 7.16
N ILE A 142 -3.41 1.03 7.49
CA ILE A 142 -3.60 -0.34 7.00
C ILE A 142 -3.55 -1.32 8.15
N ASN A 143 -4.54 -2.21 8.22
CA ASN A 143 -4.58 -3.34 9.11
C ASN A 143 -4.89 -4.63 8.33
N LYS A 144 -4.13 -5.70 8.56
CA LYS A 144 -4.33 -7.04 7.97
C LYS A 144 -4.42 -7.03 6.43
N LEU A 145 -3.45 -6.39 5.77
CA LEU A 145 -3.32 -6.42 4.31
C LEU A 145 -2.41 -7.58 3.89
N LYS A 146 -2.82 -8.31 2.84
CA LYS A 146 -1.95 -9.17 2.05
C LYS A 146 -1.71 -8.52 0.70
N LEU A 147 -0.47 -8.11 0.44
CA LEU A 147 -0.06 -7.39 -0.76
C LEU A 147 0.97 -8.20 -1.56
N ASN A 148 0.72 -8.35 -2.85
CA ASN A 148 1.65 -8.93 -3.82
C ASN A 148 1.75 -8.04 -5.06
N GLY A 149 2.93 -7.45 -5.30
CA GLY A 149 3.19 -6.57 -6.44
C GLY A 149 4.59 -5.97 -6.38
N ASN A 150 4.83 -4.87 -7.09
CA ASN A 150 6.10 -4.14 -7.09
C ASN A 150 5.86 -2.64 -6.88
N TYR A 151 6.88 -1.94 -6.37
CA TYR A 151 6.88 -0.48 -6.18
C TYR A 151 5.72 0.04 -5.31
N ALA A 152 5.27 -0.77 -4.34
CA ALA A 152 4.20 -0.35 -3.43
C ALA A 152 4.66 0.82 -2.54
N PHE A 153 3.79 1.80 -2.33
CA PHE A 153 4.02 3.00 -1.51
C PHE A 153 5.12 3.93 -2.02
N GLN A 154 5.50 3.85 -3.30
CA GLN A 154 6.50 4.75 -3.86
C GLN A 154 6.05 6.21 -3.69
N ASN A 155 6.96 7.06 -3.15
CA ASN A 155 6.71 8.48 -2.89
C ASN A 155 5.44 8.76 -2.06
N ALA A 156 5.04 7.82 -1.21
CA ALA A 156 3.88 7.98 -0.32
C ALA A 156 4.29 8.48 1.07
N SER A 157 3.36 9.04 1.83
CA SER A 157 3.67 9.63 3.14
C SER A 157 2.59 9.43 4.20
N GLY A 158 3.01 9.50 5.48
CA GLY A 158 2.09 9.34 6.61
C GLY A 158 1.45 7.96 6.65
N ILE A 159 2.28 6.91 6.62
CA ILE A 159 1.86 5.52 6.46
C ILE A 159 1.92 4.80 7.81
N LYS A 160 0.84 4.14 8.19
CA LYS A 160 0.80 3.21 9.32
C LYS A 160 0.24 1.86 8.88
N ILE A 161 1.02 0.79 9.09
CA ILE A 161 0.66 -0.58 8.70
C ILE A 161 0.80 -1.49 9.91
N VAL A 162 -0.19 -2.35 10.15
CA VAL A 162 -0.20 -3.31 11.26
C VAL A 162 -0.63 -4.70 10.76
N ASP A 163 -0.04 -5.76 11.34
CA ASP A 163 -0.43 -7.17 11.15
C ASP A 163 -0.56 -7.59 9.67
N SER A 164 0.38 -7.17 8.82
CA SER A 164 0.27 -7.29 7.37
C SER A 164 1.40 -8.11 6.74
N ILE A 165 1.17 -8.58 5.52
CA ILE A 165 2.18 -9.23 4.68
C ILE A 165 2.35 -8.38 3.42
N ILE A 166 3.57 -7.89 3.19
CA ILE A 166 3.94 -7.05 2.06
C ILE A 166 4.99 -7.78 1.23
N ASN A 167 4.60 -8.27 0.07
CA ASN A 167 5.49 -8.85 -0.92
C ASN A 167 5.60 -7.85 -2.07
N SER A 168 6.65 -7.02 -2.06
CA SER A 168 6.79 -5.96 -3.05
C SER A 168 8.26 -5.57 -3.22
N LYS A 169 8.83 -5.83 -4.37
CA LYS A 169 10.11 -5.23 -4.73
C LYS A 169 10.01 -3.71 -4.67
N ASP A 170 11.08 -3.05 -4.23
CA ASP A 170 11.17 -1.58 -4.10
C ASP A 170 10.03 -0.96 -3.25
N ALA A 171 9.54 -1.68 -2.22
CA ALA A 171 8.52 -1.14 -1.33
C ALA A 171 9.06 0.09 -0.56
N PHE A 172 8.22 1.11 -0.40
CA PHE A 172 8.52 2.38 0.30
C PHE A 172 9.66 3.20 -0.33
N TRP A 173 9.95 3.04 -1.61
CA TRP A 173 10.93 3.89 -2.30
C TRP A 173 10.53 5.37 -2.20
N GLU A 174 11.44 6.23 -1.70
CA GLU A 174 11.19 7.66 -1.46
C GLU A 174 10.00 7.97 -0.54
N ALA A 175 9.52 6.98 0.23
CA ALA A 175 8.43 7.20 1.17
C ALA A 175 8.85 7.98 2.41
N GLN A 176 7.89 8.63 3.07
CA GLN A 176 8.15 9.45 4.26
C GLN A 176 7.15 9.14 5.38
N ASP A 177 7.63 9.25 6.63
CA ASP A 177 6.79 9.08 7.83
C ASP A 177 6.05 7.73 7.84
N VAL A 178 6.82 6.65 7.78
CA VAL A 178 6.34 5.27 7.69
C VAL A 178 6.46 4.58 9.04
N THR A 179 5.40 3.94 9.50
CA THR A 179 5.42 3.04 10.67
C THR A 179 4.79 1.70 10.30
N VAL A 180 5.56 0.61 10.44
CA VAL A 180 5.08 -0.75 10.22
C VAL A 180 5.26 -1.57 11.49
N ILE A 181 4.23 -2.29 11.91
CA ILE A 181 4.20 -3.03 13.16
C ILE A 181 3.73 -4.47 12.92
N ASN A 182 4.38 -5.46 13.57
CA ASN A 182 3.98 -6.87 13.57
C ASN A 182 3.77 -7.44 12.16
N SER A 183 4.63 -7.13 11.22
CA SER A 183 4.39 -7.43 9.81
C SER A 183 5.54 -8.21 9.19
N ILE A 184 5.24 -8.90 8.10
CA ILE A 184 6.23 -9.56 7.25
C ILE A 184 6.43 -8.73 5.99
N ILE A 185 7.68 -8.38 5.69
CA ILE A 185 8.04 -7.54 4.55
C ILE A 185 9.06 -8.29 3.70
N ASN A 186 8.66 -8.73 2.52
CA ASN A 186 9.53 -9.35 1.54
C ASN A 186 9.80 -8.34 0.41
N SER A 187 10.97 -7.71 0.42
CA SER A 187 11.28 -6.62 -0.51
C SER A 187 12.78 -6.53 -0.78
N GLU A 188 13.20 -6.72 -2.03
CA GLU A 188 14.48 -6.19 -2.49
C GLU A 188 14.40 -4.66 -2.47
N TYR A 189 15.49 -3.99 -2.09
CA TYR A 189 15.62 -2.53 -2.05
C TYR A 189 14.54 -1.83 -1.19
N LEU A 190 14.14 -2.47 -0.09
CA LEU A 190 13.17 -1.92 0.86
C LEU A 190 13.57 -0.51 1.30
N ALA A 191 12.64 0.44 1.24
CA ALA A 191 12.76 1.78 1.80
C ALA A 191 13.99 2.59 1.31
N TRP A 192 14.39 2.43 0.06
CA TRP A 192 15.46 3.24 -0.53
C TRP A 192 15.06 4.72 -0.61
N HIS A 193 15.98 5.61 -0.27
CA HIS A 193 15.77 7.07 -0.24
C HIS A 193 14.59 7.54 0.61
N SER A 194 14.14 6.70 1.55
CA SER A 194 13.02 7.01 2.45
C SER A 194 13.46 7.88 3.64
N LYS A 195 12.48 8.48 4.33
CA LYS A 195 12.70 9.28 5.53
C LYS A 195 11.74 8.93 6.65
N ASN A 196 12.24 8.96 7.91
CA ASN A 196 11.43 8.73 9.11
C ASN A 196 10.70 7.37 9.05
N VAL A 197 11.42 6.28 8.83
CA VAL A 197 10.86 4.93 8.78
C VAL A 197 11.05 4.23 10.12
N THR A 198 9.96 3.76 10.70
CA THR A 198 9.96 2.97 11.94
C THR A 198 9.35 1.59 11.68
N LEU A 199 10.14 0.54 11.94
CA LEU A 199 9.70 -0.86 11.84
C LEU A 199 9.75 -1.48 13.23
N ILE A 200 8.65 -2.06 13.71
CA ILE A 200 8.54 -2.64 15.05
C ILE A 200 8.07 -4.08 14.94
N ASN A 201 8.84 -5.00 15.51
CA ASN A 201 8.52 -6.43 15.51
C ASN A 201 8.19 -6.96 14.09
N CYS A 202 9.00 -6.57 13.10
CA CYS A 202 8.83 -6.98 11.71
C CYS A 202 9.86 -8.04 11.32
N THR A 203 9.46 -8.98 10.46
CA THR A 203 10.36 -9.87 9.75
C THR A 203 10.60 -9.34 8.35
N ILE A 204 11.86 -9.13 7.99
CA ILE A 204 12.29 -8.47 6.75
C ILE A 204 13.15 -9.44 5.95
N THR A 205 12.82 -9.62 4.67
CA THR A 205 13.62 -10.38 3.70
C THR A 205 13.88 -9.55 2.46
N GLY A 206 15.00 -9.80 1.80
CA GLY A 206 15.38 -9.15 0.54
C GLY A 206 16.75 -8.49 0.61
N LYS A 207 17.36 -8.29 -0.55
CA LYS A 207 18.69 -7.72 -0.70
C LYS A 207 18.69 -6.21 -0.55
N GLN A 208 19.79 -5.66 -0.05
CA GLN A 208 20.06 -4.23 0.07
C GLN A 208 18.88 -3.44 0.70
N PRO A 209 18.38 -3.89 1.84
CA PRO A 209 17.26 -3.18 2.48
C PRO A 209 17.75 -1.88 3.11
N MET A 210 16.88 -0.86 3.07
CA MET A 210 17.05 0.38 3.83
C MET A 210 18.34 1.14 3.52
N CYS A 211 18.69 1.25 2.23
CA CYS A 211 19.84 2.03 1.78
C CYS A 211 19.43 3.47 1.46
N TYR A 212 20.36 4.41 1.65
CA TYR A 212 20.19 5.85 1.43
C TYR A 212 19.01 6.46 2.21
N ALA A 213 18.64 5.84 3.32
CA ALA A 213 17.49 6.28 4.10
C ALA A 213 17.91 7.17 5.28
N GLU A 214 17.07 8.13 5.61
CA GLU A 214 17.26 9.08 6.69
C GLU A 214 16.35 8.75 7.89
N ASN A 215 16.91 8.74 9.10
CA ASN A 215 16.17 8.53 10.34
C ASN A 215 15.39 7.21 10.38
N LEU A 216 16.12 6.09 10.16
CA LEU A 216 15.56 4.75 10.32
C LEU A 216 15.52 4.34 11.78
N ARG A 217 14.44 3.71 12.19
CA ARG A 217 14.30 3.07 13.50
C ARG A 217 13.75 1.65 13.34
N LEU A 218 14.51 0.66 13.78
CA LEU A 218 14.06 -0.74 13.85
C LEU A 218 14.02 -1.17 15.31
N VAL A 219 12.91 -1.71 15.76
CA VAL A 219 12.73 -2.18 17.12
C VAL A 219 12.38 -3.66 17.09
N ASP A 220 13.23 -4.50 17.64
CA ASP A 220 13.01 -5.92 17.79
C ASP A 220 12.67 -6.65 16.48
N CYS A 221 13.26 -6.21 15.38
CA CYS A 221 13.05 -6.79 14.07
C CYS A 221 13.91 -8.03 13.84
N ILE A 222 13.51 -8.84 12.87
CA ILE A 222 14.25 -9.97 12.34
C ILE A 222 14.65 -9.65 10.90
N LEU A 223 15.94 -9.68 10.57
CA LEU A 223 16.42 -9.72 9.20
C LEU A 223 16.71 -11.17 8.84
N ALA A 224 16.08 -11.66 7.79
CA ALA A 224 16.29 -13.04 7.33
C ALA A 224 17.64 -13.20 6.62
N ASP A 225 18.12 -14.42 6.48
CA ASP A 225 19.47 -14.76 5.96
C ASP A 225 19.78 -14.21 4.54
N SER A 226 18.78 -13.76 3.81
CA SER A 226 18.95 -13.15 2.47
C SER A 226 19.18 -11.63 2.49
N THR A 227 19.27 -10.99 3.67
CA THR A 227 19.42 -9.54 3.80
C THR A 227 20.88 -9.12 3.74
N GLU A 228 21.47 -9.09 2.55
CA GLU A 228 22.83 -8.60 2.31
C GLU A 228 22.89 -7.08 2.14
N PHE A 229 24.01 -6.46 2.53
CA PHE A 229 24.33 -5.03 2.33
C PHE A 229 23.29 -4.08 2.95
N ALA A 230 22.79 -4.39 4.14
CA ALA A 230 21.80 -3.55 4.83
C ALA A 230 22.38 -2.18 5.22
N PHE A 231 21.50 -1.16 5.23
CA PHE A 231 21.74 0.18 5.77
C PHE A 231 22.79 1.03 5.05
N GLU A 232 23.14 0.70 3.80
CA GLU A 232 24.14 1.47 3.07
C GLU A 232 23.78 2.95 2.98
N TYR A 233 24.69 3.82 3.40
CA TYR A 233 24.52 5.28 3.45
C TYR A 233 23.26 5.77 4.18
N SER A 234 22.86 5.08 5.25
CA SER A 234 21.70 5.43 6.05
C SER A 234 22.03 5.86 7.46
N SER A 235 21.21 6.72 8.05
CA SER A 235 21.20 6.97 9.49
C SER A 235 20.20 6.02 10.17
N VAL A 236 20.65 5.23 11.15
CA VAL A 236 19.85 4.11 11.66
C VAL A 236 20.03 3.88 13.17
N PHE A 237 18.91 3.65 13.86
CA PHE A 237 18.87 3.06 15.20
C PHE A 237 18.12 1.73 15.13
N ALA A 238 18.82 0.62 15.33
CA ALA A 238 18.23 -0.71 15.15
C ALA A 238 18.53 -1.66 16.32
N THR A 239 17.49 -2.40 16.75
CA THR A 239 17.60 -3.62 17.54
C THR A 239 17.11 -4.81 16.70
N ILE A 240 18.01 -5.75 16.37
CA ILE A 240 17.75 -6.87 15.47
C ILE A 240 17.94 -8.19 16.23
N LYS A 241 16.85 -8.95 16.35
CA LYS A 241 16.79 -10.22 17.09
C LYS A 241 17.35 -11.43 16.34
N SER A 242 17.97 -11.21 15.18
CA SER A 242 18.56 -12.25 14.34
C SER A 242 20.01 -11.95 14.01
N HIS A 243 20.62 -12.87 13.29
CA HIS A 243 21.83 -12.61 12.53
C HIS A 243 21.56 -11.57 11.44
N ILE A 244 22.54 -10.71 11.11
CA ILE A 244 22.54 -9.85 9.93
C ILE A 244 23.65 -10.34 9.01
N GLU A 245 23.32 -10.74 7.77
CA GLU A 245 24.28 -11.29 6.81
C GLU A 245 25.42 -10.29 6.52
N SER A 246 25.07 -9.04 6.23
CA SER A 246 26.06 -7.98 6.10
C SER A 246 25.47 -6.57 6.25
N VAL A 247 26.30 -5.68 6.81
CA VAL A 247 26.03 -4.23 6.92
C VAL A 247 27.08 -3.51 6.06
N ARG A 248 26.67 -2.50 5.29
CA ARG A 248 27.59 -1.76 4.42
C ARG A 248 27.51 -0.26 4.65
N ASN A 249 28.64 0.41 4.86
CA ASN A 249 28.78 1.86 4.95
C ASN A 249 27.67 2.61 5.71
N PRO A 250 27.18 2.15 6.89
CA PRO A 250 26.14 2.88 7.60
C PRO A 250 26.68 4.24 8.09
N LEU A 251 25.92 5.32 7.83
CA LEU A 251 26.43 6.67 8.08
C LEU A 251 26.54 7.00 9.57
N SER A 252 25.47 6.77 10.32
CA SER A 252 25.40 7.16 11.73
C SER A 252 24.33 6.40 12.48
N GLY A 253 24.37 6.49 13.81
CA GLY A 253 23.38 5.88 14.69
C GLY A 253 23.95 4.66 15.43
N HIS A 254 23.12 3.65 15.66
CA HIS A 254 23.49 2.49 16.46
C HIS A 254 22.75 1.23 15.95
N ILE A 255 23.48 0.19 15.62
CA ILE A 255 22.96 -1.12 15.23
C ILE A 255 23.32 -2.12 16.32
N ARG A 256 22.33 -2.76 16.92
CA ARG A 256 22.45 -3.84 17.89
C ARG A 256 21.84 -5.10 17.32
N ALA A 257 22.58 -6.18 17.25
CA ALA A 257 22.14 -7.45 16.68
C ALA A 257 22.57 -8.65 17.50
N THR A 258 21.95 -9.81 17.28
CA THR A 258 22.43 -11.08 17.84
C THR A 258 23.84 -11.40 17.32
N SER A 259 24.06 -11.25 16.02
CA SER A 259 25.38 -11.35 15.38
C SER A 259 25.37 -10.70 14.01
N ILE A 260 26.56 -10.42 13.45
CA ILE A 260 26.73 -9.83 12.12
C ILE A 260 27.80 -10.60 11.36
N GLY A 261 27.49 -11.06 10.16
CA GLY A 261 28.40 -11.82 9.32
C GLY A 261 29.54 -10.97 8.76
N LYS A 262 29.23 -9.84 8.13
CA LYS A 262 30.23 -8.94 7.55
C LYS A 262 29.89 -7.47 7.80
N ILE A 263 30.87 -6.71 8.24
CA ILE A 263 30.81 -5.24 8.31
C ILE A 263 31.71 -4.72 7.20
N ILE A 264 31.13 -4.10 6.18
CA ILE A 264 31.82 -3.64 4.99
C ILE A 264 31.94 -2.11 5.05
N ILE A 265 33.16 -1.62 5.14
CA ILE A 265 33.49 -0.19 5.08
C ILE A 265 34.38 0.03 3.87
N ASP A 266 33.82 0.53 2.80
CA ASP A 266 34.54 0.74 1.54
C ASP A 266 35.63 1.84 1.70
N GLU A 267 36.76 1.65 1.09
CA GLU A 267 37.87 2.62 1.12
C GLU A 267 37.48 3.98 0.51
N HIS A 268 36.72 3.94 -0.61
CA HIS A 268 36.29 5.11 -1.35
C HIS A 268 34.81 5.46 -1.12
N LYS A 269 34.32 5.25 0.11
CA LYS A 269 32.93 5.59 0.47
C LYS A 269 32.65 7.10 0.31
N LYS A 270 31.42 7.41 -0.07
CA LYS A 270 30.96 8.80 -0.34
C LYS A 270 30.88 9.69 0.92
N ALA A 271 30.77 9.08 2.09
CA ALA A 271 30.63 9.77 3.36
C ALA A 271 31.23 8.94 4.50
N PRO A 272 31.63 9.57 5.63
CA PRO A 272 32.09 8.84 6.81
C PRO A 272 31.04 7.85 7.32
N ALA A 273 31.44 6.63 7.63
CA ALA A 273 30.63 5.64 8.32
C ALA A 273 30.98 5.70 9.83
N THR A 274 30.11 6.33 10.61
CA THR A 274 30.29 6.58 12.04
C THR A 274 29.27 5.84 12.92
N CYS A 275 28.48 4.94 12.34
CA CYS A 275 27.52 4.14 13.05
C CYS A 275 28.21 3.21 14.05
N VAL A 276 27.71 3.16 15.28
CA VAL A 276 28.14 2.20 16.29
C VAL A 276 27.46 0.86 16.04
N ILE A 277 28.23 -0.23 16.08
CA ILE A 277 27.72 -1.58 15.82
C ILE A 277 28.08 -2.46 17.02
N GLU A 278 27.06 -3.08 17.62
CA GLU A 278 27.19 -3.99 18.77
C GLU A 278 26.59 -5.36 18.44
N GLU A 279 27.39 -6.41 18.68
CA GLU A 279 26.97 -7.81 18.56
C GLU A 279 26.68 -8.41 19.94
N ASN A 280 26.06 -9.59 19.96
CA ASN A 280 25.66 -10.33 21.17
C ASN A 280 24.69 -9.55 22.08
N TYR A 281 23.90 -8.66 21.50
CA TYR A 281 22.98 -7.81 22.27
C TYR A 281 21.82 -8.58 22.92
N PHE A 282 21.41 -9.70 22.32
CA PHE A 282 20.35 -10.59 22.82
C PHE A 282 20.89 -11.95 23.30
N GLY A 283 22.16 -12.03 23.61
CA GLY A 283 22.86 -13.26 24.08
C GLY A 283 22.69 -13.53 25.57
#